data_59aa7ecb9bd6466520c29254de894df5
#
_entry.id   59aa7ecb9bd6466520c29254de894df5
#
_cell.length_a   1.000
_cell.length_b   1.000
_cell.length_c   1.000
_cell.angle_alpha   90.00
_cell.angle_beta   90.00
_cell.angle_gamma   90.00
#
_symmetry.space_group_name_H-M   'P 1'
#
loop_
_entity.id
_entity.type
_entity.pdbx_description
1 polymer ?
#
loop_
_entity_poly.entity_id
_entity_poly.type
_entity_poly.pdbx_seq_one_letter_code
_entity_poly.pdbx_strand_id
1 'polypeptide(L)'
;MDGVVSIFPSRTHELQTTRSWDFLELPQTPQDELPLQGEVIVGVFDTGVWPDSPSFSDQGFLPPPKRWSGACHNITCNSKIIGARAYRGSAAGQSPLDDVGHGSHTASTVAGRAVGKVSFGGLAAGTARGAVPGARVAVYKVCWEGVCPDVDILAAFDDAIADGVDVISLSIAPRSPRPYFYDSIAIGSFHAVRRRVVTSAAAGNSGEVVGGLVANVAPWLLSVAASSIDRGFADKIVLGNGRTMVGASINTFPTVQNVALAFPADGSCDPRNLRKGSYKGKIVLCPDQNGSPSNGSGPLLAGAAGIVVVSDEPDDAPTLPLPGLTVTQHEFDQIMAYVNSTSKPVGTIGRTETTTDPQAPRPASFSSPGPNMITPGILKPDLSAPGIGIIASWSLLSSPSGIANDTRRALYKIDSGTSMACPHASGAAAYVRSFHRGWSPAMIKSALITTATPMDTRGNSGSTALKYGAGQLNPAKAHDPGLVYDASESDYVAMLCAQGYNATQLALVTGSNTTACAANGSAAGSPSGSDLNYPTMAASVQAGKSFTVEFPRTVTNVGDASGVVYDVKVVPTDEAAAKDVAVDVSPSKLEFSAKNQKISFTVTVSGVVAGKGMVYSAAIVWFNDEHEVRSPVVVYTV
;
A
#
# COMPACT_ATOMS: atom_id res chain seq x y z
N MET A 1 31.03 38.81 -30.63
CA MET A 1 29.83 37.96 -30.79
C MET A 1 28.60 38.88 -30.79
N ASP A 2 28.40 39.53 -31.92
CA ASP A 2 27.26 40.42 -32.05
C ASP A 2 25.97 39.58 -32.18
N GLY A 3 24.95 39.93 -31.41
CA GLY A 3 23.65 39.26 -31.40
C GLY A 3 23.44 38.17 -30.32
N VAL A 4 24.44 37.86 -29.49
CA VAL A 4 24.30 36.94 -28.38
C VAL A 4 23.83 37.69 -27.14
N VAL A 5 22.62 37.38 -26.66
CA VAL A 5 21.99 38.04 -25.48
C VAL A 5 22.41 37.37 -24.17
N SER A 6 22.61 36.04 -24.19
CA SER A 6 23.01 35.28 -23.00
C SER A 6 23.61 33.94 -23.41
N ILE A 7 24.55 33.42 -22.62
CA ILE A 7 25.11 32.07 -22.74
C ILE A 7 25.00 31.39 -21.35
N PHE A 8 24.35 30.24 -21.29
CA PHE A 8 24.21 29.45 -20.08
C PHE A 8 24.33 27.94 -20.41
N PRO A 9 24.78 27.12 -19.48
CA PRO A 9 24.82 25.67 -19.67
C PRO A 9 23.42 25.12 -20.00
N SER A 10 23.32 24.27 -21.00
CA SER A 10 22.09 23.54 -21.28
C SER A 10 21.76 22.62 -20.08
N ARG A 11 20.59 22.79 -19.49
CA ARG A 11 20.06 21.94 -18.44
C ARG A 11 19.01 21.02 -19.05
N THR A 12 19.02 19.76 -18.65
CA THR A 12 17.90 18.86 -18.92
C THR A 12 16.72 19.25 -18.02
N HIS A 13 15.56 19.40 -18.62
CA HIS A 13 14.30 19.59 -17.91
C HIS A 13 13.55 18.28 -17.96
N GLU A 14 13.13 17.79 -16.80
CA GLU A 14 12.28 16.60 -16.68
C GLU A 14 10.82 17.02 -16.64
N LEU A 15 9.93 16.17 -17.16
CA LEU A 15 8.48 16.35 -17.01
C LEU A 15 8.14 16.26 -15.52
N GLN A 16 7.59 17.34 -14.96
CA GLN A 16 7.23 17.40 -13.56
C GLN A 16 5.85 16.79 -13.33
N THR A 17 5.83 15.57 -12.78
CA THR A 17 4.64 14.90 -12.27
C THR A 17 4.75 14.78 -10.77
N THR A 18 3.69 14.26 -10.09
CA THR A 18 3.75 13.93 -8.66
C THR A 18 4.58 12.68 -8.37
N ARG A 19 5.27 12.15 -9.35
CA ARG A 19 6.32 11.15 -9.36
C ARG A 19 5.86 9.69 -9.24
N SER A 20 4.93 9.31 -8.36
CA SER A 20 4.71 7.89 -8.04
C SER A 20 4.34 7.03 -9.26
N TRP A 21 3.49 7.53 -10.15
CA TRP A 21 3.11 6.80 -11.37
C TRP A 21 4.21 6.76 -12.42
N ASP A 22 5.04 7.81 -12.50
CA ASP A 22 6.19 7.80 -13.41
C ASP A 22 7.30 6.89 -12.89
N PHE A 23 7.46 6.81 -11.56
CA PHE A 23 8.35 5.86 -10.92
C PHE A 23 7.93 4.40 -11.18
N LEU A 24 6.63 4.15 -11.32
CA LEU A 24 6.06 2.85 -11.72
C LEU A 24 6.02 2.66 -13.25
N GLU A 25 6.62 3.59 -14.02
CA GLU A 25 6.64 3.54 -15.49
C GLU A 25 5.24 3.48 -16.13
N LEU A 26 4.19 3.88 -15.39
CA LEU A 26 2.85 3.96 -15.93
C LEU A 26 2.71 5.26 -16.75
N PRO A 27 2.58 5.20 -18.08
CA PRO A 27 2.46 6.40 -18.91
C PRO A 27 1.19 7.18 -18.60
N GLN A 28 1.17 8.46 -18.94
CA GLN A 28 -0.10 9.19 -18.97
C GLN A 28 -1.03 8.53 -19.98
N THR A 29 -2.25 8.27 -19.58
CA THR A 29 -3.25 7.69 -20.47
C THR A 29 -3.50 8.63 -21.66
N PRO A 30 -3.30 8.16 -22.90
CA PRO A 30 -3.69 8.91 -24.08
C PRO A 30 -5.18 9.29 -24.05
N GLN A 31 -5.55 10.41 -24.66
CA GLN A 31 -6.94 10.89 -24.60
C GLN A 31 -7.94 9.94 -25.27
N ASP A 32 -7.51 9.19 -26.25
CA ASP A 32 -8.30 8.17 -26.96
C ASP A 32 -8.53 6.90 -26.11
N GLU A 33 -7.69 6.61 -25.14
CA GLU A 33 -7.87 5.50 -24.19
C GLU A 33 -8.75 5.85 -22.96
N LEU A 34 -8.96 7.13 -22.66
CA LEU A 34 -9.81 7.55 -21.55
C LEU A 34 -11.22 6.95 -21.59
N PRO A 35 -11.89 6.79 -22.77
CA PRO A 35 -13.20 6.14 -22.85
C PRO A 35 -13.20 4.67 -22.39
N LEU A 36 -12.11 3.92 -22.61
CA LEU A 36 -11.97 2.53 -22.13
C LEU A 36 -11.98 2.49 -20.60
N GLN A 37 -11.23 3.40 -19.98
CA GLN A 37 -11.22 3.56 -18.53
C GLN A 37 -12.57 4.05 -17.99
N GLY A 38 -13.29 4.87 -18.74
CA GLY A 38 -14.58 5.47 -18.36
C GLY A 38 -15.69 4.46 -18.04
N GLU A 39 -15.51 3.23 -18.47
CA GLU A 39 -16.38 2.11 -18.14
C GLU A 39 -16.01 1.41 -16.82
N VAL A 40 -14.82 1.63 -16.28
CA VAL A 40 -14.37 1.04 -15.01
C VAL A 40 -14.87 1.88 -13.84
N ILE A 41 -15.44 1.23 -12.84
CA ILE A 41 -15.96 1.86 -11.62
C ILE A 41 -15.15 1.34 -10.43
N VAL A 42 -14.54 2.27 -9.70
CA VAL A 42 -13.79 1.93 -8.49
C VAL A 42 -14.58 2.36 -7.25
N GLY A 43 -14.92 1.39 -6.39
CA GLY A 43 -15.46 1.62 -5.06
C GLY A 43 -14.34 1.92 -4.07
N VAL A 44 -14.40 3.04 -3.38
CA VAL A 44 -13.40 3.45 -2.37
C VAL A 44 -14.04 3.41 -0.99
N PHE A 45 -13.54 2.52 -0.11
CA PHE A 45 -13.99 2.37 1.27
C PHE A 45 -13.05 3.10 2.19
N ASP A 46 -13.47 4.25 2.72
CA ASP A 46 -12.57 5.14 3.46
C ASP A 46 -13.34 6.17 4.31
N THR A 47 -12.76 7.33 4.56
CA THR A 47 -13.32 8.46 5.34
C THR A 47 -14.25 9.37 4.52
N GLY A 48 -14.52 9.06 3.26
CA GLY A 48 -15.37 9.87 2.38
C GLY A 48 -14.60 10.52 1.22
N VAL A 49 -15.12 11.62 0.68
CA VAL A 49 -14.52 12.36 -0.43
C VAL A 49 -14.75 13.86 -0.29
N TRP A 50 -13.79 14.68 -0.76
CA TRP A 50 -13.93 16.11 -1.01
C TRP A 50 -14.25 16.33 -2.49
N PRO A 51 -15.55 16.45 -2.87
CA PRO A 51 -15.97 16.43 -4.28
C PRO A 51 -15.53 17.65 -5.07
N ASP A 52 -15.29 18.79 -4.40
CA ASP A 52 -14.86 20.04 -5.03
C ASP A 52 -13.37 20.06 -5.37
N SER A 53 -12.62 18.98 -5.09
CA SER A 53 -11.24 18.87 -5.53
C SER A 53 -11.17 18.83 -7.05
N PRO A 54 -10.23 19.56 -7.67
CA PRO A 54 -9.97 19.47 -9.12
C PRO A 54 -9.70 18.04 -9.61
N SER A 55 -9.19 17.16 -8.73
CA SER A 55 -8.98 15.74 -9.03
C SER A 55 -10.28 14.98 -9.35
N PHE A 56 -11.43 15.49 -8.95
CA PHE A 56 -12.75 14.87 -9.18
C PHE A 56 -13.64 15.64 -10.14
N SER A 57 -13.09 16.59 -10.89
CA SER A 57 -13.81 17.29 -11.96
C SER A 57 -14.26 16.29 -13.03
N ASP A 58 -15.47 16.42 -13.52
CA ASP A 58 -16.07 15.58 -14.57
C ASP A 58 -16.02 16.23 -15.96
N GLN A 59 -15.28 17.32 -16.12
CA GLN A 59 -15.16 18.00 -17.41
C GLN A 59 -14.72 17.01 -18.50
N GLY A 60 -15.54 16.85 -19.55
CA GLY A 60 -15.28 15.95 -20.67
C GLY A 60 -15.67 14.49 -20.41
N PHE A 61 -16.28 14.19 -19.27
CA PHE A 61 -16.82 12.85 -19.02
C PHE A 61 -18.20 12.66 -19.66
N LEU A 62 -18.43 11.48 -20.22
CA LEU A 62 -19.73 11.02 -20.66
C LEU A 62 -20.59 10.62 -19.43
N PRO A 63 -21.91 10.41 -19.58
CA PRO A 63 -22.73 9.87 -18.51
C PRO A 63 -22.16 8.56 -17.93
N PRO A 64 -22.51 8.20 -16.67
CA PRO A 64 -22.09 6.95 -16.07
C PRO A 64 -22.46 5.73 -16.91
N PRO A 65 -21.72 4.60 -16.80
CA PRO A 65 -22.06 3.36 -17.48
C PRO A 65 -23.49 2.89 -17.17
N LYS A 66 -24.23 2.41 -18.17
CA LYS A 66 -25.64 1.98 -18.01
C LYS A 66 -25.85 0.87 -16.97
N ARG A 67 -24.79 0.10 -16.66
CA ARG A 67 -24.81 -0.96 -15.64
C ARG A 67 -24.70 -0.44 -14.21
N TRP A 68 -24.38 0.83 -14.02
CA TRP A 68 -24.32 1.44 -12.71
C TRP A 68 -25.69 1.59 -12.09
N SER A 69 -25.88 1.06 -10.88
CA SER A 69 -27.14 1.11 -10.14
C SER A 69 -27.05 1.84 -8.80
N GLY A 70 -25.86 2.37 -8.47
CA GLY A 70 -25.66 3.11 -7.23
C GLY A 70 -26.23 4.52 -7.22
N ALA A 71 -26.21 5.14 -6.06
CA ALA A 71 -26.77 6.46 -5.82
C ALA A 71 -25.86 7.35 -4.97
N CYS A 72 -26.17 8.63 -4.94
CA CYS A 72 -25.52 9.63 -4.12
C CYS A 72 -26.44 10.09 -3.01
N HIS A 73 -25.99 9.96 -1.77
CA HIS A 73 -26.74 10.33 -0.59
C HIS A 73 -26.05 11.52 0.10
N ASN A 74 -26.79 12.59 0.37
CA ASN A 74 -26.34 13.79 1.09
C ASN A 74 -25.11 14.50 0.48
N ILE A 75 -24.88 14.32 -0.82
CA ILE A 75 -23.83 14.96 -1.63
C ILE A 75 -24.29 15.00 -3.08
N THR A 76 -23.91 16.04 -3.80
CA THR A 76 -24.15 16.12 -5.24
C THR A 76 -23.03 15.39 -5.97
N CYS A 77 -23.38 14.37 -6.72
CA CYS A 77 -22.46 13.68 -7.61
C CYS A 77 -22.34 14.36 -8.97
N ASN A 78 -21.33 13.97 -9.69
CA ASN A 78 -21.06 14.37 -11.08
C ASN A 78 -20.75 13.12 -11.92
N SER A 79 -20.31 13.30 -13.17
CA SER A 79 -19.95 12.15 -14.01
C SER A 79 -18.62 11.48 -13.64
N LYS A 80 -17.83 12.02 -12.70
CA LYS A 80 -16.60 11.42 -12.16
C LYS A 80 -16.86 10.67 -10.86
N ILE A 81 -17.49 11.32 -9.87
CA ILE A 81 -18.01 10.69 -8.66
C ILE A 81 -19.47 10.33 -8.93
N ILE A 82 -19.73 9.05 -9.22
CA ILE A 82 -21.06 8.59 -9.66
C ILE A 82 -21.88 7.94 -8.53
N GLY A 83 -21.26 7.70 -7.38
CA GLY A 83 -21.89 7.15 -6.19
C GLY A 83 -21.22 7.66 -4.92
N ALA A 84 -22.02 7.89 -3.88
CA ALA A 84 -21.53 8.27 -2.57
C ALA A 84 -22.52 7.85 -1.47
N ARG A 85 -22.06 7.03 -0.53
CA ARG A 85 -22.81 6.53 0.61
C ARG A 85 -21.99 6.69 1.89
N ALA A 86 -22.66 6.74 3.04
CA ALA A 86 -22.00 6.78 4.34
C ALA A 86 -22.70 5.84 5.32
N TYR A 87 -21.91 5.11 6.10
CA TYR A 87 -22.35 4.10 7.05
C TYR A 87 -21.85 4.48 8.44
N ARG A 88 -22.74 4.49 9.43
CA ARG A 88 -22.41 4.70 10.86
C ARG A 88 -23.41 3.91 11.71
N GLY A 89 -23.29 2.60 11.68
CA GLY A 89 -24.23 1.70 12.33
C GLY A 89 -25.68 1.95 11.88
N SER A 90 -26.60 2.13 12.82
CA SER A 90 -28.01 2.41 12.55
C SER A 90 -28.34 3.90 12.33
N ALA A 91 -27.35 4.80 12.35
CA ALA A 91 -27.56 6.23 12.20
C ALA A 91 -27.88 6.58 10.73
N ALA A 92 -29.04 7.16 10.49
CA ALA A 92 -29.46 7.60 9.16
C ALA A 92 -28.97 9.03 8.84
N GLY A 93 -28.90 9.36 7.55
CA GLY A 93 -28.65 10.74 7.10
C GLY A 93 -27.20 11.20 7.22
N GLN A 94 -26.24 10.29 7.34
CA GLN A 94 -24.83 10.63 7.38
C GLN A 94 -24.34 11.17 6.03
N SER A 95 -23.35 12.07 6.08
CA SER A 95 -22.75 12.65 4.87
C SER A 95 -21.49 11.87 4.47
N PRO A 96 -21.30 11.54 3.19
CA PRO A 96 -20.07 10.96 2.67
C PRO A 96 -18.96 11.99 2.44
N LEU A 97 -19.16 13.27 2.84
CA LEU A 97 -18.08 14.26 2.82
C LEU A 97 -16.92 13.81 3.70
N ASP A 98 -15.72 14.05 3.21
CA ASP A 98 -14.50 13.68 3.89
C ASP A 98 -14.11 14.77 4.91
N ASP A 99 -14.25 14.45 6.18
CA ASP A 99 -13.87 15.32 7.31
C ASP A 99 -12.48 14.99 7.88
N VAL A 100 -11.79 14.00 7.30
CA VAL A 100 -10.43 13.57 7.68
C VAL A 100 -9.41 13.92 6.61
N GLY A 101 -9.74 13.70 5.32
CA GLY A 101 -8.89 13.91 4.15
C GLY A 101 -8.30 12.63 3.55
N HIS A 102 -8.25 11.54 4.33
CA HIS A 102 -7.64 10.28 3.92
C HIS A 102 -8.36 9.64 2.72
N GLY A 103 -9.70 9.62 2.71
CA GLY A 103 -10.48 9.06 1.60
C GLY A 103 -10.34 9.86 0.30
N SER A 104 -10.25 11.19 0.37
CA SER A 104 -9.95 12.03 -0.79
C SER A 104 -8.57 11.73 -1.37
N HIS A 105 -7.58 11.47 -0.50
CA HIS A 105 -6.23 11.12 -0.89
C HIS A 105 -6.20 9.78 -1.62
N THR A 106 -6.78 8.74 -1.05
CA THR A 106 -6.81 7.39 -1.62
C THR A 106 -7.63 7.34 -2.92
N ALA A 107 -8.80 7.96 -2.98
CA ALA A 107 -9.63 8.02 -4.17
C ALA A 107 -8.94 8.74 -5.34
N SER A 108 -8.23 9.85 -5.08
CA SER A 108 -7.51 10.58 -6.12
C SER A 108 -6.24 9.87 -6.57
N THR A 109 -5.61 9.08 -5.69
CA THR A 109 -4.48 8.21 -6.06
C THR A 109 -4.94 7.11 -7.01
N VAL A 110 -6.11 6.49 -6.80
CA VAL A 110 -6.65 5.49 -7.73
C VAL A 110 -7.03 6.13 -9.06
N ALA A 111 -7.88 7.15 -9.05
CA ALA A 111 -8.61 7.58 -10.24
C ALA A 111 -8.73 9.09 -10.40
N GLY A 112 -7.94 9.88 -9.66
CA GLY A 112 -7.94 11.35 -9.83
C GLY A 112 -7.58 11.76 -11.24
N ARG A 113 -8.23 12.81 -11.75
CA ARG A 113 -7.82 13.45 -13.02
C ARG A 113 -6.44 14.07 -12.90
N ALA A 114 -5.78 14.26 -14.04
CA ALA A 114 -4.53 15.00 -14.09
C ALA A 114 -4.78 16.48 -13.76
N VAL A 115 -4.14 16.98 -12.70
CA VAL A 115 -4.19 18.36 -12.23
C VAL A 115 -2.77 18.91 -12.18
N GLY A 116 -2.49 19.87 -13.04
CA GLY A 116 -1.17 20.51 -13.11
C GLY A 116 -0.93 21.52 -11.99
N LYS A 117 0.35 21.84 -11.74
CA LYS A 117 0.80 22.85 -10.76
C LYS A 117 0.39 22.52 -9.30
N VAL A 118 0.23 21.25 -9.01
CA VAL A 118 0.00 20.78 -7.64
C VAL A 118 1.31 20.83 -6.86
N SER A 119 1.24 21.22 -5.58
CA SER A 119 2.31 21.08 -4.59
C SER A 119 1.73 21.16 -3.18
N PHE A 120 2.47 20.68 -2.20
CA PHE A 120 2.16 20.93 -0.79
C PHE A 120 3.19 21.90 -0.20
N GLY A 121 2.81 23.17 -0.10
CA GLY A 121 3.71 24.23 0.36
C GLY A 121 4.98 24.41 -0.48
N GLY A 122 4.94 24.08 -1.76
CA GLY A 122 6.07 24.11 -2.70
C GLY A 122 6.82 22.78 -2.82
N LEU A 123 6.55 21.79 -1.96
CA LEU A 123 7.13 20.43 -2.03
C LEU A 123 6.35 19.56 -3.02
N ALA A 124 7.02 18.59 -3.61
CA ALA A 124 6.46 17.64 -4.59
C ALA A 124 5.69 18.31 -5.73
N ALA A 125 6.20 19.45 -6.24
CA ALA A 125 5.55 20.20 -7.29
C ALA A 125 5.45 19.38 -8.58
N GLY A 126 4.26 19.39 -9.22
CA GLY A 126 4.06 18.67 -10.47
C GLY A 126 2.59 18.52 -10.87
N THR A 127 2.28 17.47 -11.63
CA THR A 127 0.92 17.08 -12.02
C THR A 127 0.44 15.92 -11.18
N ALA A 128 -0.56 16.12 -10.32
CA ALA A 128 -1.21 15.04 -9.59
C ALA A 128 -2.17 14.29 -10.51
N ARG A 129 -2.14 12.96 -10.49
CA ARG A 129 -3.07 12.08 -11.23
C ARG A 129 -3.24 10.73 -10.56
N GLY A 130 -4.35 10.07 -10.84
CA GLY A 130 -4.53 8.64 -10.52
C GLY A 130 -3.96 7.73 -11.62
N ALA A 131 -4.01 6.43 -11.36
CA ALA A 131 -3.66 5.39 -12.35
C ALA A 131 -4.59 5.42 -13.56
N VAL A 132 -5.89 5.57 -13.29
CA VAL A 132 -6.96 5.51 -14.29
C VAL A 132 -7.79 6.80 -14.25
N PRO A 133 -7.26 7.91 -14.80
CA PRO A 133 -7.92 9.21 -14.74
C PRO A 133 -9.32 9.23 -15.37
N GLY A 134 -9.58 8.35 -16.33
CA GLY A 134 -10.88 8.17 -16.99
C GLY A 134 -11.90 7.37 -16.18
N ALA A 135 -11.49 6.58 -15.19
CA ALA A 135 -12.39 5.73 -14.42
C ALA A 135 -13.36 6.53 -13.53
N ARG A 136 -14.47 5.90 -13.19
CA ARG A 136 -15.48 6.45 -12.27
C ARG A 136 -15.15 6.07 -10.84
N VAL A 137 -15.59 6.90 -9.90
CA VAL A 137 -15.41 6.69 -8.45
C VAL A 137 -16.77 6.57 -7.79
N ALA A 138 -16.94 5.54 -6.96
CA ALA A 138 -18.04 5.39 -6.02
C ALA A 138 -17.46 5.36 -4.60
N VAL A 139 -17.97 6.20 -3.72
CA VAL A 139 -17.42 6.40 -2.37
C VAL A 139 -18.34 5.77 -1.34
N TYR A 140 -17.76 4.98 -0.46
CA TYR A 140 -18.41 4.30 0.65
C TYR A 140 -17.69 4.72 1.94
N LYS A 141 -18.21 5.75 2.62
CA LYS A 141 -17.63 6.22 3.87
C LYS A 141 -17.97 5.27 5.00
N VAL A 142 -16.98 4.51 5.45
CA VAL A 142 -17.08 3.52 6.52
C VAL A 142 -16.21 3.87 7.73
N CYS A 143 -15.39 4.93 7.63
CA CYS A 143 -14.46 5.34 8.67
C CYS A 143 -14.83 6.69 9.25
N TRP A 144 -14.83 6.78 10.58
CA TRP A 144 -15.19 7.94 11.39
C TRP A 144 -14.19 8.11 12.53
N GLU A 145 -13.59 9.30 12.66
CA GLU A 145 -12.69 9.61 13.78
C GLU A 145 -11.56 8.56 13.99
N GLY A 146 -11.04 8.00 12.88
CA GLY A 146 -9.98 6.98 12.90
C GLY A 146 -10.44 5.55 13.19
N VAL A 147 -11.76 5.29 13.26
CA VAL A 147 -12.34 3.95 13.48
C VAL A 147 -13.21 3.56 12.29
N CYS A 148 -13.10 2.30 11.84
CA CYS A 148 -13.87 1.72 10.74
C CYS A 148 -14.55 0.43 11.24
N PRO A 149 -15.83 0.49 11.67
CA PRO A 149 -16.53 -0.66 12.24
C PRO A 149 -16.78 -1.78 11.23
N ASP A 150 -16.65 -3.03 11.65
CA ASP A 150 -16.90 -4.21 10.82
C ASP A 150 -18.30 -4.20 10.17
N VAL A 151 -19.33 -3.74 10.91
CA VAL A 151 -20.72 -3.64 10.43
C VAL A 151 -20.84 -2.67 9.25
N ASP A 152 -20.15 -1.53 9.31
CA ASP A 152 -20.17 -0.52 8.26
C ASP A 152 -19.40 -0.99 7.01
N ILE A 153 -18.29 -1.70 7.22
CA ILE A 153 -17.51 -2.32 6.14
C ILE A 153 -18.34 -3.39 5.40
N LEU A 154 -19.02 -4.28 6.13
CA LEU A 154 -19.85 -5.32 5.50
C LEU A 154 -21.02 -4.71 4.72
N ALA A 155 -21.73 -3.73 5.28
CA ALA A 155 -22.81 -3.04 4.58
C ALA A 155 -22.31 -2.34 3.29
N ALA A 156 -21.11 -1.75 3.35
CA ALA A 156 -20.49 -1.14 2.18
C ALA A 156 -20.13 -2.17 1.09
N PHE A 157 -19.67 -3.38 1.45
CA PHE A 157 -19.43 -4.46 0.51
C PHE A 157 -20.71 -4.88 -0.20
N ASP A 158 -21.82 -5.06 0.54
CA ASP A 158 -23.11 -5.44 -0.04
C ASP A 158 -23.57 -4.40 -1.06
N ASP A 159 -23.56 -3.12 -0.69
CA ASP A 159 -23.97 -2.04 -1.58
C ASP A 159 -23.00 -1.88 -2.78
N ALA A 160 -21.70 -1.90 -2.58
CA ALA A 160 -20.73 -1.73 -3.67
C ALA A 160 -20.84 -2.84 -4.73
N ILE A 161 -21.03 -4.08 -4.27
CA ILE A 161 -21.26 -5.24 -5.15
C ILE A 161 -22.59 -5.08 -5.91
N ALA A 162 -23.65 -4.66 -5.24
CA ALA A 162 -24.96 -4.43 -5.84
C ALA A 162 -24.97 -3.23 -6.79
N ASP A 163 -24.26 -2.16 -6.45
CA ASP A 163 -24.12 -0.95 -7.27
C ASP A 163 -23.32 -1.21 -8.56
N GLY A 164 -22.48 -2.27 -8.59
CA GLY A 164 -21.80 -2.74 -9.80
C GLY A 164 -20.40 -2.15 -9.99
N VAL A 165 -19.61 -2.01 -8.91
CA VAL A 165 -18.19 -1.65 -9.00
C VAL A 165 -17.36 -2.79 -9.61
N ASP A 166 -16.22 -2.46 -10.21
CA ASP A 166 -15.26 -3.43 -10.78
C ASP A 166 -14.09 -3.73 -9.85
N VAL A 167 -13.69 -2.72 -9.07
CA VAL A 167 -12.58 -2.79 -8.13
C VAL A 167 -13.00 -2.13 -6.82
N ILE A 168 -12.66 -2.74 -5.70
CA ILE A 168 -12.77 -2.14 -4.36
C ILE A 168 -11.37 -1.81 -3.87
N SER A 169 -11.15 -0.54 -3.54
CA SER A 169 -9.95 -0.01 -2.90
C SER A 169 -10.23 0.21 -1.42
N LEU A 170 -9.53 -0.52 -0.56
CA LEU A 170 -9.78 -0.55 0.87
C LEU A 170 -8.49 -0.27 1.64
N SER A 171 -8.24 1.02 1.93
CA SER A 171 -7.07 1.47 2.69
C SER A 171 -7.29 1.34 4.20
N ILE A 172 -7.78 0.17 4.63
CA ILE A 172 -8.12 -0.17 6.01
C ILE A 172 -7.46 -1.49 6.36
N ALA A 173 -6.90 -1.61 7.55
CA ALA A 173 -6.30 -2.83 8.06
C ALA A 173 -6.66 -3.05 9.53
N PRO A 174 -7.05 -4.28 9.94
CA PRO A 174 -7.12 -4.62 11.35
C PRO A 174 -5.71 -4.61 11.97
N ARG A 175 -5.62 -4.46 13.29
CA ARG A 175 -4.33 -4.45 14.01
C ARG A 175 -3.59 -5.79 13.94
N SER A 176 -4.29 -6.88 13.70
CA SER A 176 -3.75 -8.23 13.58
C SER A 176 -4.63 -9.07 12.67
N PRO A 177 -4.07 -10.09 11.96
CA PRO A 177 -4.85 -10.99 11.14
C PRO A 177 -5.85 -11.80 11.98
N ARG A 178 -7.03 -12.08 11.40
CA ARG A 178 -8.11 -12.85 12.03
C ARG A 178 -8.48 -14.06 11.18
N PRO A 179 -9.04 -15.13 11.77
CA PRO A 179 -9.68 -16.19 10.99
C PRO A 179 -10.70 -15.62 10.01
N TYR A 180 -10.73 -16.09 8.77
CA TYR A 180 -11.52 -15.49 7.69
C TYR A 180 -13.03 -15.39 8.00
N PHE A 181 -13.58 -16.30 8.80
CA PHE A 181 -14.99 -16.25 9.21
C PHE A 181 -15.30 -15.26 10.36
N TYR A 182 -14.27 -14.54 10.86
CA TYR A 182 -14.40 -13.43 11.82
C TYR A 182 -13.80 -12.12 11.29
N ASP A 183 -13.53 -12.06 10.00
CA ASP A 183 -12.94 -10.90 9.33
C ASP A 183 -13.91 -10.35 8.29
N SER A 184 -14.47 -9.16 8.56
CA SER A 184 -15.44 -8.50 7.69
C SER A 184 -14.90 -8.24 6.29
N ILE A 185 -13.60 -7.92 6.19
CA ILE A 185 -12.92 -7.67 4.91
C ILE A 185 -12.75 -8.99 4.14
N ALA A 186 -12.36 -10.07 4.82
CA ALA A 186 -12.28 -11.39 4.21
C ALA A 186 -13.65 -11.87 3.72
N ILE A 187 -14.70 -11.74 4.53
CA ILE A 187 -16.08 -12.13 4.15
C ILE A 187 -16.55 -11.29 2.95
N GLY A 188 -16.51 -9.96 3.04
CA GLY A 188 -17.00 -9.07 2.00
C GLY A 188 -16.24 -9.26 0.68
N SER A 189 -14.92 -9.39 0.72
CA SER A 189 -14.10 -9.64 -0.48
C SER A 189 -14.32 -11.02 -1.09
N PHE A 190 -14.70 -12.04 -0.31
CA PHE A 190 -15.11 -13.33 -0.84
C PHE A 190 -16.38 -13.21 -1.69
N HIS A 191 -17.38 -12.46 -1.21
CA HIS A 191 -18.60 -12.18 -1.97
C HIS A 191 -18.33 -11.32 -3.21
N ALA A 192 -17.36 -10.40 -3.14
CA ALA A 192 -16.93 -9.59 -4.28
C ALA A 192 -16.37 -10.45 -5.42
N VAL A 193 -15.58 -11.51 -5.13
CA VAL A 193 -15.05 -12.44 -6.13
C VAL A 193 -16.15 -13.10 -6.96
N ARG A 194 -17.27 -13.49 -6.35
CA ARG A 194 -18.44 -14.06 -7.06
C ARG A 194 -18.99 -13.14 -8.15
N ARG A 195 -18.88 -11.83 -7.95
CA ARG A 195 -19.32 -10.79 -8.87
C ARG A 195 -18.19 -10.24 -9.73
N ARG A 196 -17.02 -10.92 -9.72
CA ARG A 196 -15.82 -10.55 -10.48
C ARG A 196 -15.22 -9.20 -10.07
N VAL A 197 -15.48 -8.77 -8.86
CA VAL A 197 -14.93 -7.53 -8.29
C VAL A 197 -13.58 -7.84 -7.62
N VAL A 198 -12.54 -7.10 -8.00
CA VAL A 198 -11.22 -7.19 -7.39
C VAL A 198 -11.19 -6.37 -6.11
N THR A 199 -10.75 -6.94 -5.00
CA THR A 199 -10.52 -6.19 -3.75
C THR A 199 -9.03 -6.07 -3.50
N SER A 200 -8.54 -4.83 -3.38
CA SER A 200 -7.20 -4.49 -2.92
C SER A 200 -7.27 -3.88 -1.52
N ALA A 201 -6.42 -4.34 -0.62
CA ALA A 201 -6.44 -3.91 0.78
C ALA A 201 -5.02 -3.64 1.31
N ALA A 202 -4.91 -2.69 2.25
CA ALA A 202 -3.65 -2.33 2.88
C ALA A 202 -3.10 -3.46 3.76
N ALA A 203 -1.78 -3.70 3.74
CA ALA A 203 -1.13 -4.74 4.54
C ALA A 203 -1.06 -4.40 6.04
N GLY A 204 -1.19 -3.13 6.40
CA GLY A 204 -1.09 -2.61 7.77
C GLY A 204 0.20 -1.84 8.04
N ASN A 205 0.18 -1.00 9.07
CA ASN A 205 1.26 -0.09 9.44
C ASN A 205 1.82 -0.40 10.84
N SER A 206 2.00 -1.69 11.17
CA SER A 206 2.53 -2.10 12.48
C SER A 206 4.05 -2.31 12.49
N GLY A 207 4.71 -2.17 11.35
CA GLY A 207 6.17 -2.32 11.22
C GLY A 207 6.66 -3.70 11.65
N GLU A 208 7.91 -3.73 12.13
CA GLU A 208 8.55 -4.92 12.73
C GLU A 208 8.40 -4.94 14.26
N VAL A 209 7.54 -4.11 14.81
CA VAL A 209 7.25 -4.11 16.25
C VAL A 209 6.77 -5.50 16.67
N VAL A 210 7.21 -5.97 17.82
CA VAL A 210 6.91 -7.32 18.34
C VAL A 210 5.41 -7.61 18.25
N GLY A 211 5.03 -8.56 17.37
CA GLY A 211 3.64 -8.92 17.07
C GLY A 211 2.97 -8.16 15.92
N GLY A 212 3.66 -7.23 15.26
CA GLY A 212 3.16 -6.56 14.06
C GLY A 212 3.22 -7.51 12.86
N LEU A 213 2.08 -8.06 12.44
CA LEU A 213 1.98 -8.96 11.30
C LEU A 213 1.07 -8.37 10.23
N VAL A 214 1.32 -8.80 8.99
CA VAL A 214 0.50 -8.45 7.84
C VAL A 214 -0.97 -8.74 8.10
N ALA A 215 -1.81 -7.76 7.84
CA ALA A 215 -3.27 -7.87 7.86
C ALA A 215 -3.84 -8.12 6.46
N ASN A 216 -5.14 -8.35 6.36
CA ASN A 216 -5.83 -8.59 5.09
C ASN A 216 -5.22 -9.76 4.31
N VAL A 217 -5.11 -10.91 4.97
CA VAL A 217 -4.34 -12.06 4.46
C VAL A 217 -5.17 -13.07 3.65
N ALA A 218 -6.46 -12.82 3.42
CA ALA A 218 -7.31 -13.73 2.65
C ALA A 218 -6.78 -13.92 1.21
N PRO A 219 -6.72 -15.16 0.69
CA PRO A 219 -6.13 -15.43 -0.63
C PRO A 219 -6.91 -14.81 -1.81
N TRP A 220 -8.18 -14.51 -1.62
CA TRP A 220 -9.02 -13.93 -2.68
C TRP A 220 -8.95 -12.40 -2.80
N LEU A 221 -8.25 -11.71 -1.92
CA LEU A 221 -7.95 -10.28 -2.02
C LEU A 221 -6.45 -10.03 -2.29
N LEU A 222 -6.12 -8.83 -2.73
CA LEU A 222 -4.74 -8.35 -2.95
C LEU A 222 -4.29 -7.55 -1.71
N SER A 223 -3.32 -8.07 -0.96
CA SER A 223 -2.71 -7.41 0.20
C SER A 223 -1.48 -6.62 -0.23
N VAL A 224 -1.43 -5.33 0.07
CA VAL A 224 -0.46 -4.39 -0.48
C VAL A 224 0.42 -3.79 0.61
N ALA A 225 1.72 -4.07 0.54
CA ALA A 225 2.75 -3.45 1.36
C ALA A 225 3.16 -2.07 0.80
N ALA A 226 3.78 -1.26 1.64
CA ALA A 226 4.30 0.05 1.25
C ALA A 226 5.80 -0.01 0.91
N SER A 227 6.18 0.79 -0.09
CA SER A 227 7.57 1.04 -0.46
C SER A 227 7.82 2.52 -0.72
N SER A 228 9.12 2.91 -0.71
CA SER A 228 9.53 4.24 -1.13
C SER A 228 9.44 4.42 -2.65
N ILE A 229 9.48 5.67 -3.06
CA ILE A 229 9.84 6.10 -4.40
C ILE A 229 11.20 6.81 -4.32
N ASP A 230 11.77 7.19 -5.45
CA ASP A 230 13.07 7.87 -5.53
C ASP A 230 13.05 9.34 -5.04
N ARG A 231 11.90 9.87 -4.60
CA ARG A 231 11.77 11.15 -3.92
C ARG A 231 11.67 10.94 -2.43
N GLY A 232 12.57 11.59 -1.67
CA GLY A 232 12.54 11.69 -0.21
C GLY A 232 12.38 13.12 0.28
N PHE A 233 12.17 13.27 1.59
CA PHE A 233 12.09 14.55 2.28
C PHE A 233 13.00 14.53 3.50
N ALA A 234 13.82 15.57 3.62
CA ALA A 234 14.76 15.70 4.73
C ALA A 234 14.65 17.08 5.37
N ASP A 235 14.74 17.10 6.67
CA ASP A 235 14.78 18.30 7.49
C ASP A 235 16.08 18.36 8.29
N LYS A 236 16.43 19.58 8.72
CA LYS A 236 17.64 19.81 9.49
C LYS A 236 17.35 20.65 10.71
N ILE A 237 17.94 20.27 11.84
CA ILE A 237 18.13 21.15 12.98
C ILE A 237 19.62 21.47 13.13
N VAL A 238 19.96 22.77 13.12
CA VAL A 238 21.30 23.27 13.38
C VAL A 238 21.37 23.75 14.81
N LEU A 239 22.22 23.12 15.62
CA LEU A 239 22.42 23.48 17.04
C LEU A 239 23.33 24.71 17.17
N GLY A 240 23.24 25.44 18.28
CA GLY A 240 24.03 26.64 18.50
C GLY A 240 25.56 26.45 18.55
N ASN A 241 26.02 25.21 18.64
CA ASN A 241 27.44 24.84 18.48
C ASN A 241 27.84 24.53 17.01
N GLY A 242 26.93 24.72 16.04
CA GLY A 242 27.14 24.47 14.62
C GLY A 242 26.92 23.02 14.17
N ARG A 243 26.65 22.07 15.07
CA ARG A 243 26.31 20.69 14.68
C ARG A 243 24.95 20.64 14.03
N THR A 244 24.83 19.85 12.96
CA THR A 244 23.58 19.63 12.23
C THR A 244 23.13 18.20 12.43
N MET A 245 21.86 18.02 12.83
CA MET A 245 21.18 16.73 12.80
C MET A 245 20.21 16.73 11.63
N VAL A 246 20.14 15.61 10.93
CA VAL A 246 19.23 15.39 9.80
C VAL A 246 18.11 14.47 10.28
N GLY A 247 16.89 14.85 9.95
CA GLY A 247 15.70 14.06 10.24
C GLY A 247 14.71 14.15 9.09
N ALA A 248 13.47 13.78 9.33
CA ALA A 248 12.42 13.76 8.31
C ALA A 248 11.17 14.49 8.81
N SER A 249 10.53 15.28 7.96
CA SER A 249 9.15 15.73 8.10
C SER A 249 8.66 16.40 6.80
N ILE A 250 7.39 16.77 6.76
CA ILE A 250 6.85 17.65 5.74
C ILE A 250 6.64 19.05 6.39
N ASN A 251 7.74 19.74 6.59
CA ASN A 251 7.75 21.07 7.20
C ASN A 251 7.68 22.19 6.15
N THR A 252 6.50 22.73 5.95
CA THR A 252 6.26 23.85 5.03
C THR A 252 6.31 25.24 5.70
N PHE A 253 6.54 25.30 7.01
CA PHE A 253 6.63 26.54 7.77
C PHE A 253 7.90 27.34 7.46
N PRO A 254 7.92 28.66 7.75
CA PRO A 254 9.15 29.44 7.72
C PRO A 254 10.22 28.89 8.68
N THR A 255 11.49 29.12 8.35
CA THR A 255 12.62 28.76 9.20
C THR A 255 12.51 29.40 10.59
N VAL A 256 12.72 28.59 11.62
CA VAL A 256 12.79 29.02 13.03
C VAL A 256 14.26 29.15 13.42
N GLN A 257 14.75 30.37 13.61
CA GLN A 257 16.18 30.66 13.79
C GLN A 257 16.57 30.94 15.22
N ASN A 258 17.65 30.30 15.71
CA ASN A 258 18.29 30.57 17.03
C ASN A 258 17.31 30.58 18.19
N VAL A 259 16.37 29.67 18.22
CA VAL A 259 15.34 29.58 19.26
C VAL A 259 15.79 28.65 20.38
N ALA A 260 15.48 29.03 21.63
CA ALA A 260 15.83 28.22 22.79
C ALA A 260 15.23 26.81 22.73
N LEU A 261 16.07 25.81 23.00
CA LEU A 261 15.64 24.41 23.13
C LEU A 261 15.11 24.17 24.55
N ALA A 262 14.04 23.40 24.67
CA ALA A 262 13.46 23.05 25.97
C ALA A 262 13.07 21.58 26.00
N PHE A 263 13.53 20.86 27.02
CA PHE A 263 13.12 19.51 27.32
C PHE A 263 12.06 19.51 28.43
N PRO A 264 10.94 18.80 28.30
CA PRO A 264 9.92 18.70 29.36
C PRO A 264 10.49 18.02 30.60
N ALA A 265 10.23 18.60 31.78
CA ALA A 265 10.80 18.13 33.05
C ALA A 265 10.42 16.68 33.40
N ASP A 266 9.25 16.22 32.95
CA ASP A 266 8.74 14.87 33.12
C ASP A 266 8.96 13.97 31.88
N GLY A 267 9.69 14.47 30.89
CA GLY A 267 9.96 13.76 29.64
C GLY A 267 8.74 13.58 28.74
N SER A 268 7.63 14.28 28.98
CA SER A 268 6.40 14.09 28.23
C SER A 268 5.95 15.33 27.47
N CYS A 269 5.63 15.15 26.18
CA CYS A 269 5.01 16.16 25.34
C CYS A 269 3.47 16.10 25.31
N ASP A 270 2.85 15.37 26.23
CA ASP A 270 1.39 15.35 26.39
C ASP A 270 0.87 16.77 26.74
N PRO A 271 -0.25 17.22 26.13
CA PRO A 271 -0.82 18.53 26.40
C PRO A 271 -1.05 18.85 27.89
N ARG A 272 -1.37 17.84 28.70
CA ARG A 272 -1.61 17.98 30.14
C ARG A 272 -0.33 18.31 30.91
N ASN A 273 0.81 17.80 30.46
CA ASN A 273 2.10 17.94 31.11
C ASN A 273 2.76 19.27 30.73
N LEU A 274 2.65 19.69 29.47
CA LEU A 274 3.24 20.92 28.99
C LEU A 274 2.54 22.19 29.54
N ARG A 275 1.31 22.11 30.03
CA ARG A 275 0.60 23.24 30.66
C ARG A 275 1.30 23.82 31.89
N LYS A 276 2.14 23.04 32.58
CA LYS A 276 2.84 23.43 33.81
C LYS A 276 4.17 24.13 33.56
N GLY A 277 4.65 24.19 32.32
CA GLY A 277 5.93 24.75 31.95
C GLY A 277 5.83 25.97 31.04
N SER A 278 6.93 26.69 30.89
CA SER A 278 7.05 27.84 29.97
C SER A 278 7.73 27.38 28.67
N TYR A 279 6.94 26.87 27.74
CA TYR A 279 7.41 26.38 26.43
C TYR A 279 7.11 27.36 25.29
N LYS A 280 6.35 28.43 25.57
CA LYS A 280 5.99 29.42 24.57
C LYS A 280 7.22 30.00 23.87
N GLY A 281 7.22 29.97 22.55
CA GLY A 281 8.30 30.49 21.72
C GLY A 281 9.59 29.69 21.76
N LYS A 282 9.59 28.45 22.29
CA LYS A 282 10.75 27.53 22.33
C LYS A 282 10.59 26.38 21.35
N ILE A 283 11.68 25.74 20.97
CA ILE A 283 11.67 24.42 20.32
C ILE A 283 11.60 23.37 21.43
N VAL A 284 10.55 22.55 21.43
CA VAL A 284 10.32 21.50 22.44
C VAL A 284 10.90 20.18 21.93
N LEU A 285 11.70 19.53 22.77
CA LEU A 285 12.33 18.24 22.49
C LEU A 285 11.43 17.13 23.07
N CYS A 286 10.82 16.34 22.22
CA CYS A 286 9.87 15.30 22.60
C CYS A 286 10.48 13.91 22.42
N PRO A 287 10.84 13.22 23.51
CA PRO A 287 11.31 11.85 23.46
C PRO A 287 10.17 10.91 23.04
N ASP A 288 10.54 9.74 22.57
CA ASP A 288 9.57 8.66 22.36
C ASP A 288 8.96 8.21 23.69
N GLN A 289 7.66 7.93 23.67
CA GLN A 289 6.94 7.42 24.82
C GLN A 289 6.38 6.03 24.51
N ASN A 290 7.19 4.99 24.77
CA ASN A 290 6.81 3.60 24.59
C ASN A 290 6.37 3.24 23.15
N GLY A 291 7.10 3.69 22.15
CA GLY A 291 6.80 3.45 20.73
C GLY A 291 5.66 4.33 20.20
N SER A 292 5.37 5.46 20.87
CA SER A 292 4.36 6.42 20.41
C SER A 292 4.96 7.82 20.27
N PRO A 293 5.44 8.17 19.06
CA PRO A 293 5.95 9.50 18.77
C PRO A 293 4.92 10.60 19.06
N SER A 294 5.39 11.77 19.53
CA SER A 294 4.52 12.91 19.75
C SER A 294 3.93 13.43 18.44
N ASN A 295 2.62 13.62 18.36
CA ASN A 295 1.94 14.22 17.21
C ASN A 295 2.02 15.76 17.18
N GLY A 296 2.72 16.39 18.12
CA GLY A 296 2.89 17.83 18.21
C GLY A 296 1.71 18.61 18.83
N SER A 297 0.62 17.97 19.22
CA SER A 297 -0.55 18.66 19.81
C SER A 297 -0.23 19.39 21.13
N GLY A 298 0.56 18.79 22.00
CA GLY A 298 0.99 19.38 23.26
C GLY A 298 1.86 20.64 23.07
N PRO A 299 2.97 20.55 22.32
CA PRO A 299 3.77 21.71 21.97
C PRO A 299 2.99 22.83 21.27
N LEU A 300 2.09 22.50 20.34
CA LEU A 300 1.22 23.48 19.69
C LEU A 300 0.36 24.24 20.71
N LEU A 301 -0.33 23.54 21.61
CA LEU A 301 -1.15 24.14 22.67
C LEU A 301 -0.34 24.92 23.68
N ALA A 302 0.93 24.55 23.91
CA ALA A 302 1.85 25.28 24.76
C ALA A 302 2.44 26.55 24.11
N GLY A 303 2.12 26.80 22.82
CA GLY A 303 2.64 27.93 22.05
C GLY A 303 4.12 27.78 21.68
N ALA A 304 4.61 26.58 21.52
CA ALA A 304 5.98 26.32 21.09
C ALA A 304 6.25 26.91 19.70
N ALA A 305 7.49 27.30 19.43
CA ALA A 305 7.93 27.76 18.12
C ALA A 305 8.31 26.62 17.18
N GLY A 306 8.62 25.46 17.74
CA GLY A 306 8.98 24.28 16.98
C GLY A 306 9.04 23.02 17.85
N ILE A 307 9.28 21.87 17.21
CA ILE A 307 9.31 20.56 17.86
C ILE A 307 10.39 19.67 17.23
N VAL A 308 11.05 18.87 18.05
CA VAL A 308 11.85 17.71 17.62
C VAL A 308 11.25 16.46 18.25
N VAL A 309 10.93 15.48 17.47
CA VAL A 309 10.26 14.24 17.90
C VAL A 309 11.16 13.05 17.64
N VAL A 310 11.26 12.12 18.59
CA VAL A 310 11.90 10.84 18.35
C VAL A 310 10.91 9.93 17.61
N SER A 311 11.40 9.26 16.56
CA SER A 311 10.67 8.23 15.83
C SER A 311 11.62 7.12 15.40
N ASP A 312 11.18 5.87 15.54
CA ASP A 312 11.90 4.70 15.04
C ASP A 312 11.61 4.41 13.56
N GLU A 313 10.82 5.25 12.90
CA GLU A 313 10.46 5.16 11.49
C GLU A 313 11.17 6.27 10.69
N PRO A 314 12.45 6.08 10.35
CA PRO A 314 13.27 7.15 9.77
C PRO A 314 12.89 7.52 8.33
N ASP A 315 12.15 6.67 7.66
CA ASP A 315 11.66 6.83 6.29
C ASP A 315 10.25 7.45 6.23
N ASP A 316 9.55 7.59 7.36
CA ASP A 316 8.30 8.35 7.44
C ASP A 316 8.56 9.84 7.74
N ALA A 317 8.01 10.70 6.88
CA ALA A 317 8.10 12.15 7.02
C ALA A 317 6.72 12.72 7.40
N PRO A 318 6.36 12.80 8.69
CA PRO A 318 5.03 13.25 9.11
C PRO A 318 4.82 14.75 8.87
N THR A 319 3.57 15.13 8.60
CA THR A 319 3.15 16.53 8.58
C THR A 319 2.83 17.00 10.00
N LEU A 320 3.75 17.72 10.63
CA LEU A 320 3.58 18.25 11.97
C LEU A 320 2.73 19.55 12.01
N PRO A 321 2.04 19.87 13.12
CA PRO A 321 1.19 21.07 13.23
C PRO A 321 1.96 22.38 13.48
N LEU A 322 3.27 22.31 13.67
CA LEU A 322 4.20 23.42 13.87
C LEU A 322 5.57 23.06 13.26
N PRO A 323 6.50 24.06 13.08
CA PRO A 323 7.83 23.77 12.55
C PRO A 323 8.51 22.64 13.33
N GLY A 324 8.98 21.60 12.64
CA GLY A 324 9.55 20.46 13.35
C GLY A 324 10.05 19.35 12.44
N LEU A 325 10.69 18.36 13.06
CA LEU A 325 11.21 17.17 12.40
C LEU A 325 11.19 15.97 13.35
N THR A 326 11.14 14.78 12.77
CA THR A 326 11.43 13.53 13.47
C THR A 326 12.92 13.23 13.36
N VAL A 327 13.50 12.65 14.39
CA VAL A 327 14.89 12.19 14.44
C VAL A 327 14.94 10.79 15.08
N THR A 328 15.98 10.03 14.81
CA THR A 328 16.21 8.76 15.52
C THR A 328 16.60 9.02 16.98
N GLN A 329 16.52 7.99 17.83
CA GLN A 329 16.99 8.09 19.21
C GLN A 329 18.47 8.51 19.29
N HIS A 330 19.30 8.05 18.36
CA HIS A 330 20.71 8.41 18.30
C HIS A 330 20.94 9.92 18.07
N GLU A 331 20.26 10.53 17.10
CA GLU A 331 20.35 11.98 16.86
C GLU A 331 19.78 12.77 18.05
N PHE A 332 18.69 12.27 18.64
CA PHE A 332 18.08 12.91 19.82
C PHE A 332 19.05 12.93 21.01
N ASP A 333 19.76 11.84 21.28
CA ASP A 333 20.78 11.75 22.33
C ASP A 333 21.92 12.76 22.11
N GLN A 334 22.32 12.99 20.85
CA GLN A 334 23.31 14.01 20.50
C GLN A 334 22.77 15.43 20.72
N ILE A 335 21.48 15.69 20.43
CA ILE A 335 20.84 16.96 20.74
C ILE A 335 20.81 17.19 22.27
N MET A 336 20.46 16.16 23.04
CA MET A 336 20.42 16.23 24.52
C MET A 336 21.82 16.41 25.12
N ALA A 337 22.85 15.79 24.57
CA ALA A 337 24.24 16.02 24.97
C ALA A 337 24.63 17.50 24.79
N TYR A 338 24.22 18.13 23.68
CA TYR A 338 24.43 19.56 23.47
C TYR A 338 23.63 20.39 24.48
N VAL A 339 22.34 20.11 24.69
CA VAL A 339 21.49 20.82 25.65
C VAL A 339 22.10 20.82 27.04
N ASN A 340 22.67 19.70 27.49
CA ASN A 340 23.30 19.55 28.79
C ASN A 340 24.69 20.22 28.89
N SER A 341 25.31 20.57 27.76
CA SER A 341 26.65 21.14 27.71
C SER A 341 26.65 22.69 27.83
N THR A 342 25.49 23.35 27.78
CA THR A 342 25.41 24.81 27.78
C THR A 342 24.19 25.33 28.57
N SER A 343 24.33 26.49 29.17
CA SER A 343 23.24 27.14 29.90
C SER A 343 22.20 27.82 28.98
N LYS A 344 22.51 27.98 27.70
CA LYS A 344 21.61 28.65 26.73
C LYS A 344 21.57 27.80 25.41
N PRO A 345 20.99 26.62 25.46
CA PRO A 345 20.87 25.79 24.25
C PRO A 345 19.90 26.43 23.27
N VAL A 346 20.33 26.57 22.01
CA VAL A 346 19.52 27.09 20.91
C VAL A 346 19.60 26.20 19.69
N GLY A 347 18.57 26.26 18.86
CA GLY A 347 18.51 25.52 17.60
C GLY A 347 17.82 26.30 16.48
N THR A 348 18.11 25.93 15.26
CA THR A 348 17.48 26.47 14.05
C THR A 348 16.87 25.29 13.28
N ILE A 349 15.56 25.33 13.03
CA ILE A 349 14.84 24.33 12.20
C ILE A 349 14.58 24.96 10.84
N GLY A 350 15.07 24.32 9.77
CA GLY A 350 14.85 24.73 8.39
C GLY A 350 13.48 24.29 7.82
N ARG A 351 13.26 24.59 6.55
CA ARG A 351 12.17 23.99 5.77
C ARG A 351 12.62 22.65 5.21
N THR A 352 11.67 21.77 4.96
CA THR A 352 11.94 20.49 4.27
C THR A 352 12.61 20.72 2.92
N GLU A 353 13.64 19.93 2.65
CA GLU A 353 14.31 19.82 1.37
C GLU A 353 13.87 18.51 0.69
N THR A 354 13.61 18.57 -0.61
CA THR A 354 13.38 17.36 -1.41
C THR A 354 14.72 16.69 -1.71
N THR A 355 14.80 15.40 -1.49
CA THR A 355 15.99 14.57 -1.76
C THR A 355 15.67 13.52 -2.81
N THR A 356 16.72 12.94 -3.42
CA THR A 356 16.59 11.81 -4.36
C THR A 356 17.26 10.58 -3.75
N ASP A 357 16.55 9.45 -3.75
CA ASP A 357 17.08 8.14 -3.36
C ASP A 357 17.29 7.24 -4.58
N PRO A 358 18.54 7.08 -5.08
CA PRO A 358 18.82 6.22 -6.23
C PRO A 358 18.70 4.72 -5.92
N GLN A 359 18.49 4.35 -4.66
CA GLN A 359 18.33 2.96 -4.23
C GLN A 359 16.84 2.57 -4.04
N ALA A 360 15.93 3.48 -4.33
CA ALA A 360 14.49 3.16 -4.33
C ALA A 360 14.15 2.15 -5.46
N PRO A 361 13.15 1.27 -5.25
CA PRO A 361 12.25 1.22 -4.09
C PRO A 361 12.85 0.48 -2.89
N ARG A 362 12.53 0.94 -1.68
CA ARG A 362 12.82 0.25 -0.42
C ARG A 362 11.52 -0.08 0.29
N PRO A 363 11.39 -1.26 0.95
CA PRO A 363 10.24 -1.53 1.81
C PRO A 363 10.15 -0.50 2.95
N ALA A 364 8.95 0.04 3.19
CA ALA A 364 8.74 1.00 4.27
C ALA A 364 8.93 0.37 5.64
N SER A 365 9.55 1.10 6.59
CA SER A 365 9.79 0.63 7.95
C SER A 365 8.49 0.24 8.66
N PHE A 366 7.46 1.07 8.51
CA PHE A 366 6.13 0.89 9.11
C PHE A 366 5.30 -0.23 8.46
N SER A 367 5.62 -0.69 7.24
CA SER A 367 4.81 -1.70 6.53
C SER A 367 4.84 -3.03 7.26
N SER A 368 3.66 -3.58 7.60
CA SER A 368 3.54 -4.84 8.34
C SER A 368 4.07 -6.02 7.54
N PRO A 369 5.04 -6.78 8.07
CA PRO A 369 5.60 -7.95 7.41
C PRO A 369 4.72 -9.19 7.56
N GLY A 370 4.88 -10.18 6.64
CA GLY A 370 4.47 -11.55 6.84
C GLY A 370 5.25 -12.23 7.98
N PRO A 371 5.00 -13.51 8.18
CA PRO A 371 4.24 -14.42 7.33
C PRO A 371 2.71 -14.34 7.52
N ASN A 372 1.96 -14.96 6.61
CA ASN A 372 0.53 -15.18 6.79
C ASN A 372 0.29 -16.27 7.84
N MET A 373 -0.17 -15.87 9.01
CA MET A 373 -0.41 -16.80 10.13
C MET A 373 -1.71 -17.62 9.99
N ILE A 374 -2.62 -17.21 9.10
CA ILE A 374 -3.90 -17.92 8.88
C ILE A 374 -3.75 -19.01 7.82
N THR A 375 -3.00 -18.73 6.74
CA THR A 375 -2.73 -19.69 5.66
C THR A 375 -1.24 -19.65 5.33
N PRO A 376 -0.40 -20.39 6.07
CA PRO A 376 1.06 -20.26 5.98
C PRO A 376 1.69 -20.58 4.62
N GLY A 377 0.98 -21.34 3.75
CA GLY A 377 1.42 -21.66 2.40
C GLY A 377 1.18 -20.57 1.36
N ILE A 378 0.57 -19.46 1.76
CA ILE A 378 0.29 -18.29 0.92
C ILE A 378 1.15 -17.12 1.37
N LEU A 379 2.03 -16.65 0.51
CA LEU A 379 2.86 -15.46 0.79
C LEU A 379 1.97 -14.22 0.91
N LYS A 380 2.13 -13.47 2.01
CA LYS A 380 1.54 -12.16 2.22
C LYS A 380 2.58 -11.25 2.90
N PRO A 381 2.60 -9.94 2.53
CA PRO A 381 1.77 -9.27 1.52
C PRO A 381 2.00 -9.86 0.12
N ASP A 382 1.09 -9.57 -0.82
CA ASP A 382 1.22 -10.07 -2.19
C ASP A 382 2.31 -9.34 -2.99
N LEU A 383 2.34 -8.03 -2.85
CA LEU A 383 3.31 -7.13 -3.50
C LEU A 383 3.43 -5.81 -2.73
N SER A 384 4.38 -4.99 -3.14
CA SER A 384 4.56 -3.62 -2.64
C SER A 384 4.20 -2.59 -3.70
N ALA A 385 3.77 -1.42 -3.24
CA ALA A 385 3.50 -0.26 -4.09
C ALA A 385 3.95 1.04 -3.40
N PRO A 386 4.09 2.16 -4.14
CA PRO A 386 4.48 3.44 -3.56
C PRO A 386 3.58 3.84 -2.40
N GLY A 387 4.15 3.98 -1.22
CA GLY A 387 3.43 4.31 0.01
C GLY A 387 4.11 5.36 0.86
N ILE A 388 5.30 5.85 0.48
CA ILE A 388 6.04 6.88 1.22
C ILE A 388 6.03 8.19 0.43
N GLY A 389 5.63 9.28 1.10
CA GLY A 389 5.70 10.63 0.57
C GLY A 389 4.81 10.87 -0.65
N ILE A 390 3.63 10.30 -0.69
CA ILE A 390 2.69 10.39 -1.81
C ILE A 390 1.84 11.66 -1.71
N ILE A 391 1.85 12.48 -2.75
CA ILE A 391 0.99 13.67 -2.82
C ILE A 391 -0.29 13.36 -3.60
N ALA A 392 -1.43 13.67 -2.97
CA ALA A 392 -2.74 13.51 -3.57
C ALA A 392 -3.76 14.49 -2.97
N SER A 393 -5.00 14.47 -3.45
CA SER A 393 -6.06 15.37 -3.01
C SER A 393 -6.33 15.25 -1.51
N TRP A 394 -6.68 16.38 -0.88
CA TRP A 394 -7.02 16.44 0.55
C TRP A 394 -8.31 17.23 0.77
N SER A 395 -8.99 16.98 1.89
CA SER A 395 -10.21 17.70 2.25
C SER A 395 -9.91 19.04 2.89
N LEU A 396 -10.64 20.09 2.50
CA LEU A 396 -10.57 21.40 3.17
C LEU A 396 -11.27 21.41 4.54
N LEU A 397 -11.96 20.33 4.93
CA LEU A 397 -12.56 20.22 6.26
C LEU A 397 -11.54 19.79 7.32
N SER A 398 -10.40 19.22 6.90
CA SER A 398 -9.34 18.76 7.80
C SER A 398 -8.04 19.55 7.63
N SER A 399 -7.26 19.65 8.72
CA SER A 399 -5.89 20.16 8.65
C SER A 399 -4.93 19.11 8.07
N PRO A 400 -3.80 19.53 7.45
CA PRO A 400 -2.84 18.57 6.94
C PRO A 400 -2.19 17.68 8.01
N SER A 401 -2.09 18.16 9.25
CA SER A 401 -1.56 17.36 10.37
C SER A 401 -2.60 16.46 11.04
N GLY A 402 -3.90 16.61 10.72
CA GLY A 402 -4.98 15.93 11.43
C GLY A 402 -5.23 16.45 12.86
N ILE A 403 -4.47 17.46 13.33
CA ILE A 403 -4.61 18.02 14.67
C ILE A 403 -5.65 19.14 14.68
N ALA A 404 -6.60 19.07 15.61
CA ALA A 404 -7.77 19.97 15.68
C ALA A 404 -7.42 21.47 15.72
N ASN A 405 -6.30 21.85 16.37
CA ASN A 405 -5.86 23.23 16.49
C ASN A 405 -4.91 23.69 15.37
N ASP A 406 -4.59 22.84 14.42
CA ASP A 406 -3.91 23.25 13.19
C ASP A 406 -4.93 23.85 12.23
N THR A 407 -4.80 25.15 12.01
CA THR A 407 -5.75 25.91 11.17
C THR A 407 -5.42 25.90 9.68
N ARG A 408 -4.30 25.27 9.28
CA ARG A 408 -3.94 25.15 7.86
C ARG A 408 -4.98 24.35 7.09
N ARG A 409 -5.17 24.71 5.84
CA ARG A 409 -6.00 23.97 4.87
C ARG A 409 -5.24 23.83 3.57
N ALA A 410 -5.35 22.67 2.95
CA ALA A 410 -4.69 22.36 1.68
C ALA A 410 -5.57 21.47 0.82
N LEU A 411 -5.57 21.70 -0.50
CA LEU A 411 -6.28 20.84 -1.46
C LEU A 411 -5.50 19.56 -1.79
N TYR A 412 -4.20 19.56 -1.51
CA TYR A 412 -3.30 18.43 -1.71
C TYR A 412 -2.38 18.30 -0.50
N LYS A 413 -2.10 17.06 -0.11
CA LYS A 413 -1.22 16.73 1.02
C LYS A 413 -0.26 15.62 0.62
N ILE A 414 0.94 15.63 1.20
CA ILE A 414 1.89 14.52 1.14
C ILE A 414 1.62 13.62 2.35
N ASP A 415 1.40 12.33 2.10
CA ASP A 415 1.12 11.33 3.15
C ASP A 415 1.88 10.03 2.91
N SER A 416 2.05 9.24 3.98
CA SER A 416 2.72 7.93 3.96
C SER A 416 1.86 6.87 4.65
N GLY A 417 1.95 5.63 4.18
CA GLY A 417 1.22 4.50 4.72
C GLY A 417 0.99 3.39 3.69
N THR A 418 0.68 2.18 4.15
CA THR A 418 0.12 1.14 3.29
C THR A 418 -1.23 1.57 2.71
N SER A 419 -1.87 2.56 3.33
CA SER A 419 -3.05 3.26 2.83
C SER A 419 -2.80 4.02 1.52
N MET A 420 -1.58 4.47 1.23
CA MET A 420 -1.20 5.11 -0.03
C MET A 420 -0.72 4.08 -1.05
N ALA A 421 -0.14 2.97 -0.60
CA ALA A 421 0.24 1.85 -1.46
C ALA A 421 -0.98 1.10 -2.03
N CYS A 422 -1.99 0.84 -1.21
CA CYS A 422 -3.22 0.15 -1.61
C CYS A 422 -3.89 0.79 -2.84
N PRO A 423 -4.14 2.12 -2.91
CA PRO A 423 -4.76 2.74 -4.08
C PRO A 423 -3.88 2.69 -5.34
N HIS A 424 -2.55 2.59 -5.23
CA HIS A 424 -1.71 2.31 -6.39
C HIS A 424 -2.01 0.93 -6.98
N ALA A 425 -2.10 -0.09 -6.14
CA ALA A 425 -2.43 -1.44 -6.58
C ALA A 425 -3.90 -1.55 -7.07
N SER A 426 -4.85 -0.87 -6.41
CA SER A 426 -6.24 -0.78 -6.87
C SER A 426 -6.34 -0.10 -8.24
N GLY A 427 -5.58 0.98 -8.42
CA GLY A 427 -5.50 1.69 -9.70
C GLY A 427 -4.90 0.85 -10.81
N ALA A 428 -3.83 0.11 -10.52
CA ALA A 428 -3.25 -0.85 -11.46
C ALA A 428 -4.22 -1.99 -11.80
N ALA A 429 -4.98 -2.50 -10.83
CA ALA A 429 -6.04 -3.48 -11.07
C ALA A 429 -7.13 -2.91 -11.99
N ALA A 430 -7.54 -1.66 -11.76
CA ALA A 430 -8.50 -0.96 -12.62
C ALA A 430 -7.94 -0.71 -14.03
N TYR A 431 -6.63 -0.42 -14.16
CA TYR A 431 -5.95 -0.28 -15.43
C TYR A 431 -5.96 -1.60 -16.21
N VAL A 432 -5.55 -2.71 -15.60
CA VAL A 432 -5.61 -4.05 -16.22
C VAL A 432 -7.06 -4.41 -16.58
N ARG A 433 -8.02 -4.12 -15.71
CA ARG A 433 -9.46 -4.36 -15.94
C ARG A 433 -9.98 -3.59 -17.15
N SER A 434 -9.48 -2.41 -17.45
CA SER A 434 -9.92 -1.61 -18.60
C SER A 434 -9.63 -2.29 -19.94
N PHE A 435 -8.55 -3.06 -20.02
CA PHE A 435 -8.19 -3.87 -21.21
C PHE A 435 -8.82 -5.27 -21.17
N HIS A 436 -8.94 -5.88 -19.99
CA HIS A 436 -9.32 -7.28 -19.81
C HIS A 436 -10.60 -7.44 -19.00
N ARG A 437 -11.72 -6.97 -19.52
CA ARG A 437 -13.03 -7.02 -18.82
C ARG A 437 -13.51 -8.42 -18.50
N GLY A 438 -13.08 -9.41 -19.28
CA GLY A 438 -13.41 -10.82 -19.10
C GLY A 438 -12.59 -11.55 -18.04
N TRP A 439 -11.50 -10.98 -17.51
CA TRP A 439 -10.64 -11.65 -16.55
C TRP A 439 -11.29 -11.77 -15.17
N SER A 440 -10.98 -12.89 -14.49
CA SER A 440 -11.37 -13.08 -13.10
C SER A 440 -10.55 -12.15 -12.16
N PRO A 441 -10.99 -11.91 -10.93
CA PRO A 441 -10.17 -11.23 -9.92
C PRO A 441 -8.82 -11.93 -9.68
N ALA A 442 -8.78 -13.27 -9.75
CA ALA A 442 -7.54 -14.03 -9.58
C ALA A 442 -6.58 -13.82 -10.76
N MET A 443 -7.06 -13.76 -12.00
CA MET A 443 -6.24 -13.45 -13.18
C MET A 443 -5.63 -12.05 -13.10
N ILE A 444 -6.40 -11.03 -12.70
CA ILE A 444 -5.91 -9.65 -12.52
C ILE A 444 -4.86 -9.61 -11.41
N LYS A 445 -5.14 -10.22 -10.26
CA LYS A 445 -4.19 -10.33 -9.16
C LYS A 445 -2.92 -11.06 -9.58
N SER A 446 -3.05 -12.16 -10.32
CA SER A 446 -1.90 -12.89 -10.87
C SER A 446 -1.04 -12.00 -11.75
N ALA A 447 -1.63 -11.26 -12.68
CA ALA A 447 -0.91 -10.35 -13.56
C ALA A 447 -0.09 -9.32 -12.77
N LEU A 448 -0.68 -8.71 -11.74
CA LEU A 448 0.00 -7.73 -10.89
C LEU A 448 1.16 -8.36 -10.08
N ILE A 449 0.99 -9.59 -9.59
CA ILE A 449 2.00 -10.28 -8.79
C ILE A 449 3.16 -10.78 -9.66
N THR A 450 2.85 -11.44 -10.79
CA THR A 450 3.87 -12.11 -11.60
C THR A 450 4.73 -11.16 -12.43
N THR A 451 4.26 -9.94 -12.64
CA THR A 451 5.00 -8.87 -13.35
C THR A 451 5.66 -7.86 -12.42
N ALA A 452 5.48 -8.01 -11.10
CA ALA A 452 6.12 -7.15 -10.12
C ALA A 452 7.65 -7.15 -10.26
N THR A 453 8.26 -5.97 -10.19
CA THR A 453 9.72 -5.80 -10.28
C THR A 453 10.37 -6.25 -8.97
N PRO A 454 11.36 -7.16 -9.00
CA PRO A 454 12.08 -7.56 -7.80
C PRO A 454 12.71 -6.38 -7.08
N MET A 455 12.64 -6.34 -5.76
CA MET A 455 13.33 -5.33 -4.96
C MET A 455 14.80 -5.72 -4.75
N ASP A 456 15.69 -4.75 -4.88
CA ASP A 456 17.08 -4.91 -4.48
C ASP A 456 17.19 -4.80 -2.95
N THR A 457 17.53 -5.90 -2.30
CA THR A 457 17.64 -5.97 -0.84
C THR A 457 19.06 -5.70 -0.32
N ARG A 458 20.05 -5.49 -1.20
CA ARG A 458 21.46 -5.25 -0.80
C ARG A 458 21.67 -3.99 0.04
N GLY A 459 20.80 -2.99 -0.09
CA GLY A 459 20.79 -1.79 0.75
C GLY A 459 19.81 -1.83 1.92
N ASN A 460 19.02 -2.92 2.08
CA ASN A 460 17.94 -3.09 3.05
C ASN A 460 18.24 -4.32 3.92
N SER A 461 19.24 -4.25 4.79
CA SER A 461 19.61 -5.36 5.68
C SER A 461 18.36 -5.81 6.48
N GLY A 462 18.04 -7.11 6.39
CA GLY A 462 16.88 -7.71 7.06
C GLY A 462 15.57 -7.73 6.26
N SER A 463 15.46 -7.03 5.12
CA SER A 463 14.24 -7.09 4.32
C SER A 463 14.17 -8.37 3.47
N THR A 464 13.10 -9.12 3.62
CA THR A 464 12.84 -10.37 2.89
C THR A 464 11.54 -10.26 2.09
N ALA A 465 11.26 -11.25 1.25
CA ALA A 465 9.99 -11.33 0.53
C ALA A 465 8.76 -11.34 1.47
N LEU A 466 8.93 -11.69 2.74
CA LEU A 466 7.86 -11.55 3.75
C LEU A 466 7.46 -10.08 3.99
N LYS A 467 8.34 -9.11 3.71
CA LYS A 467 8.05 -7.68 3.88
C LYS A 467 7.48 -7.02 2.64
N TYR A 468 7.88 -7.47 1.44
CA TYR A 468 7.51 -6.79 0.18
C TYR A 468 6.78 -7.69 -0.84
N GLY A 469 6.49 -8.94 -0.50
CA GLY A 469 5.80 -9.88 -1.39
C GLY A 469 6.59 -10.20 -2.67
N ALA A 470 5.92 -10.11 -3.81
CA ALA A 470 6.53 -10.34 -5.12
C ALA A 470 7.49 -9.21 -5.56
N GLY A 471 7.46 -8.06 -4.91
CA GLY A 471 8.27 -6.90 -5.28
C GLY A 471 7.42 -5.67 -5.58
N GLN A 472 8.02 -4.69 -6.25
CA GLN A 472 7.36 -3.43 -6.61
C GLN A 472 6.35 -3.63 -7.74
N LEU A 473 5.15 -3.11 -7.55
CA LEU A 473 4.09 -3.05 -8.54
C LEU A 473 4.61 -2.50 -9.88
N ASN A 474 4.27 -3.19 -10.98
CA ASN A 474 4.57 -2.75 -12.35
C ASN A 474 3.31 -2.79 -13.23
N PRO A 475 2.52 -1.73 -13.28
CA PRO A 475 1.27 -1.71 -14.04
C PRO A 475 1.48 -1.83 -15.54
N ALA A 476 2.59 -1.29 -16.05
CA ALA A 476 2.90 -1.30 -17.48
C ALA A 476 3.11 -2.73 -18.02
N LYS A 477 3.70 -3.63 -17.22
CA LYS A 477 3.85 -5.05 -17.58
C LYS A 477 2.60 -5.87 -17.28
N ALA A 478 1.82 -5.46 -16.28
CA ALA A 478 0.67 -6.25 -15.81
C ALA A 478 -0.48 -6.32 -16.81
N HIS A 479 -0.59 -5.41 -17.78
CA HIS A 479 -1.63 -5.47 -18.80
C HIS A 479 -1.39 -6.56 -19.86
N ASP A 480 -0.12 -6.99 -20.03
CA ASP A 480 0.25 -8.08 -20.93
C ASP A 480 1.24 -9.04 -20.24
N PRO A 481 0.77 -9.88 -19.30
CA PRO A 481 1.63 -10.73 -18.48
C PRO A 481 2.05 -12.04 -19.16
N GLY A 482 1.56 -12.36 -20.36
CA GLY A 482 1.78 -13.62 -21.08
C GLY A 482 1.05 -14.82 -20.46
N LEU A 483 1.33 -15.15 -19.19
CA LEU A 483 0.66 -16.23 -18.45
C LEU A 483 0.01 -15.69 -17.17
N VAL A 484 -1.14 -16.27 -16.78
CA VAL A 484 -1.82 -15.96 -15.53
C VAL A 484 -2.23 -17.23 -14.79
N TYR A 485 -2.18 -17.17 -13.46
CA TYR A 485 -2.82 -18.12 -12.56
C TYR A 485 -4.28 -17.69 -12.36
N ASP A 486 -5.18 -18.67 -12.30
CA ASP A 486 -6.59 -18.43 -12.06
C ASP A 486 -7.10 -19.31 -10.92
N ALA A 487 -8.02 -18.78 -10.14
CA ALA A 487 -8.69 -19.50 -9.07
C ALA A 487 -10.15 -19.03 -8.98
N SER A 488 -11.03 -19.98 -8.77
CA SER A 488 -12.46 -19.77 -8.63
C SER A 488 -12.90 -19.82 -7.17
N GLU A 489 -14.16 -19.49 -6.91
CA GLU A 489 -14.77 -19.65 -5.59
C GLU A 489 -14.64 -21.08 -5.05
N SER A 490 -14.83 -22.10 -5.91
CA SER A 490 -14.71 -23.50 -5.49
C SER A 490 -13.29 -23.86 -5.04
N ASP A 491 -12.24 -23.25 -5.61
CA ASP A 491 -10.86 -23.49 -5.22
C ASP A 491 -10.59 -22.91 -3.82
N TYR A 492 -11.13 -21.72 -3.53
CA TYR A 492 -11.04 -21.12 -2.19
C TYR A 492 -11.82 -21.94 -1.14
N VAL A 493 -13.02 -22.44 -1.48
CA VAL A 493 -13.79 -23.33 -0.59
C VAL A 493 -13.02 -24.64 -0.34
N ALA A 494 -12.43 -25.25 -1.37
CA ALA A 494 -11.62 -26.45 -1.22
C ALA A 494 -10.43 -26.22 -0.27
N MET A 495 -9.74 -25.09 -0.40
CA MET A 495 -8.67 -24.68 0.53
C MET A 495 -9.18 -24.56 1.96
N LEU A 496 -10.31 -23.86 2.19
CA LEU A 496 -10.90 -23.72 3.53
C LEU A 496 -11.27 -25.07 4.14
N CYS A 497 -11.80 -25.98 3.32
CA CYS A 497 -12.07 -27.37 3.73
C CYS A 497 -10.79 -28.11 4.14
N ALA A 498 -9.71 -27.97 3.35
CA ALA A 498 -8.41 -28.56 3.67
C ALA A 498 -7.82 -27.99 4.99
N GLN A 499 -8.11 -26.74 5.31
CA GLN A 499 -7.75 -26.11 6.59
C GLN A 499 -8.65 -26.53 7.77
N GLY A 500 -9.64 -27.41 7.54
CA GLY A 500 -10.51 -27.94 8.59
C GLY A 500 -11.71 -27.06 8.97
N TYR A 501 -12.13 -26.15 8.09
CA TYR A 501 -13.33 -25.35 8.28
C TYR A 501 -14.56 -26.26 8.29
N ASN A 502 -15.38 -26.15 9.32
CA ASN A 502 -16.66 -26.84 9.41
C ASN A 502 -17.77 -26.13 8.62
N ALA A 503 -18.93 -26.79 8.48
CA ALA A 503 -20.06 -26.24 7.72
C ALA A 503 -20.52 -24.86 8.21
N THR A 504 -20.51 -24.61 9.53
CA THR A 504 -20.88 -23.30 10.11
C THR A 504 -19.87 -22.23 9.72
N GLN A 505 -18.57 -22.49 9.81
CA GLN A 505 -17.53 -21.54 9.45
C GLN A 505 -17.54 -21.26 7.95
N LEU A 506 -17.75 -22.29 7.11
CA LEU A 506 -17.93 -22.10 5.68
C LEU A 506 -19.16 -21.23 5.38
N ALA A 507 -20.29 -21.48 6.03
CA ALA A 507 -21.49 -20.67 5.85
C ALA A 507 -21.26 -19.19 6.21
N LEU A 508 -20.47 -18.90 7.24
CA LEU A 508 -20.10 -17.52 7.61
C LEU A 508 -19.27 -16.82 6.54
N VAL A 509 -18.37 -17.53 5.87
CA VAL A 509 -17.55 -16.95 4.78
C VAL A 509 -18.35 -16.87 3.48
N THR A 510 -19.08 -17.93 3.13
CA THR A 510 -19.71 -18.07 1.81
C THR A 510 -21.13 -17.50 1.74
N GLY A 511 -21.77 -17.24 2.89
CA GLY A 511 -23.18 -16.85 2.96
C GLY A 511 -24.15 -17.96 2.53
N SER A 512 -23.69 -19.22 2.45
CA SER A 512 -24.49 -20.34 1.95
C SER A 512 -24.46 -21.54 2.89
N ASN A 513 -25.62 -21.95 3.35
CA ASN A 513 -25.78 -23.15 4.20
C ASN A 513 -25.61 -24.48 3.43
N THR A 514 -25.54 -24.43 2.08
CA THR A 514 -25.36 -25.62 1.24
C THR A 514 -23.91 -25.90 0.91
N THR A 515 -22.98 -24.99 1.26
CA THR A 515 -21.55 -25.21 1.07
C THR A 515 -21.05 -26.20 2.10
N ALA A 516 -20.62 -27.37 1.65
CA ALA A 516 -20.08 -28.42 2.52
C ALA A 516 -18.79 -28.97 1.92
N CYS A 517 -17.88 -29.39 2.77
CA CYS A 517 -16.72 -30.19 2.37
C CYS A 517 -17.17 -31.59 1.96
N ALA A 518 -16.47 -32.20 1.00
CA ALA A 518 -16.79 -33.55 0.54
C ALA A 518 -16.86 -34.55 1.71
N ALA A 519 -17.90 -35.40 1.71
CA ALA A 519 -18.29 -36.26 2.85
C ALA A 519 -17.24 -37.34 3.23
N ASN A 520 -16.19 -37.54 2.43
CA ASN A 520 -15.26 -38.66 2.61
C ASN A 520 -13.96 -38.33 3.35
N GLY A 521 -13.91 -37.24 4.11
CA GLY A 521 -12.78 -36.93 5.00
C GLY A 521 -11.42 -36.66 4.33
N SER A 522 -11.33 -36.86 3.02
CA SER A 522 -10.17 -36.47 2.20
C SER A 522 -10.48 -35.10 1.61
N ALA A 523 -10.25 -34.06 2.40
CA ALA A 523 -10.14 -32.75 1.81
C ALA A 523 -9.00 -32.85 0.77
N ALA A 524 -9.35 -32.77 -0.51
CA ALA A 524 -8.34 -32.65 -1.56
C ALA A 524 -7.63 -31.32 -1.33
N GLY A 525 -6.39 -31.39 -0.84
CA GLY A 525 -5.57 -30.19 -0.65
C GLY A 525 -4.78 -30.16 0.67
N SER A 526 -3.79 -29.29 0.70
CA SER A 526 -2.93 -29.09 1.87
C SER A 526 -3.54 -28.12 2.88
N PRO A 527 -3.52 -28.43 4.19
CA PRO A 527 -3.96 -27.51 5.24
C PRO A 527 -3.20 -26.16 5.22
N SER A 528 -1.99 -26.13 4.69
CA SER A 528 -1.22 -24.90 4.54
C SER A 528 -1.71 -24.00 3.40
N GLY A 529 -2.56 -24.48 2.51
CA GLY A 529 -2.98 -23.77 1.29
C GLY A 529 -1.97 -23.86 0.13
N SER A 530 -0.94 -24.71 0.23
CA SER A 530 0.09 -24.85 -0.82
C SER A 530 -0.48 -25.33 -2.17
N ASP A 531 -1.60 -26.04 -2.15
CA ASP A 531 -2.26 -26.58 -3.35
C ASP A 531 -3.16 -25.56 -4.06
N LEU A 532 -3.47 -24.42 -3.42
CA LEU A 532 -4.23 -23.37 -4.09
C LEU A 532 -3.42 -22.85 -5.29
N ASN A 533 -4.08 -22.72 -6.45
CA ASN A 533 -3.44 -22.20 -7.66
C ASN A 533 -3.13 -20.69 -7.52
N TYR A 534 -2.15 -20.39 -6.70
CA TYR A 534 -1.73 -19.03 -6.32
C TYR A 534 -0.40 -18.67 -6.97
N PRO A 535 -0.18 -17.42 -7.41
CA PRO A 535 1.05 -17.04 -8.13
C PRO A 535 2.30 -16.99 -7.25
N THR A 536 2.17 -17.10 -5.94
CA THR A 536 3.32 -17.22 -5.01
C THR A 536 3.29 -18.56 -4.27
N MET A 537 4.42 -18.94 -3.71
CA MET A 537 4.60 -20.19 -2.98
C MET A 537 5.30 -19.90 -1.65
N ALA A 538 4.72 -20.34 -0.54
CA ALA A 538 5.33 -20.19 0.78
C ALA A 538 5.33 -21.54 1.53
N ALA A 539 6.38 -21.79 2.32
CA ALA A 539 6.47 -22.96 3.17
C ALA A 539 6.98 -22.58 4.55
N SER A 540 6.19 -22.90 5.59
CA SER A 540 6.62 -22.85 6.99
C SER A 540 7.23 -24.20 7.35
N VAL A 541 8.51 -24.21 7.75
CA VAL A 541 9.26 -25.43 8.02
C VAL A 541 9.90 -25.39 9.41
N GLN A 542 10.23 -26.57 9.96
CA GLN A 542 10.92 -26.66 11.24
C GLN A 542 12.43 -26.47 11.07
N ALA A 543 13.03 -25.57 11.85
CA ALA A 543 14.47 -25.34 11.85
C ALA A 543 15.28 -26.65 12.06
N GLY A 544 16.30 -26.84 11.25
CA GLY A 544 17.21 -27.99 11.32
C GLY A 544 16.64 -29.33 10.88
N LYS A 545 15.41 -29.39 10.36
CA LYS A 545 14.82 -30.62 9.82
C LYS A 545 14.76 -30.58 8.29
N SER A 546 14.94 -31.73 7.67
CA SER A 546 14.70 -31.90 6.25
C SER A 546 13.21 -31.77 5.93
N PHE A 547 12.91 -31.12 4.82
CA PHE A 547 11.55 -30.96 4.32
C PHE A 547 11.48 -31.16 2.81
N THR A 548 10.29 -31.51 2.33
CA THR A 548 9.91 -31.48 0.92
C THR A 548 8.46 -31.00 0.85
N VAL A 549 8.21 -29.95 0.07
CA VAL A 549 6.88 -29.41 -0.18
C VAL A 549 6.66 -29.29 -1.68
N GLU A 550 5.52 -29.73 -2.14
CA GLU A 550 5.10 -29.63 -3.54
C GLU A 550 4.03 -28.55 -3.70
N PHE A 551 4.13 -27.82 -4.79
CA PHE A 551 3.18 -26.78 -5.18
C PHE A 551 2.66 -27.09 -6.58
N PRO A 552 1.52 -27.80 -6.74
CA PRO A 552 0.89 -27.98 -8.03
C PRO A 552 0.35 -26.63 -8.51
N ARG A 553 0.62 -26.29 -9.76
CA ARG A 553 0.23 -25.00 -10.36
C ARG A 553 -0.29 -25.21 -11.77
N THR A 554 -1.20 -24.34 -12.19
CA THR A 554 -1.74 -24.29 -13.54
C THR A 554 -1.73 -22.87 -14.03
N VAL A 555 -1.13 -22.62 -15.18
CA VAL A 555 -1.14 -21.30 -15.82
C VAL A 555 -1.97 -21.33 -17.10
N THR A 556 -2.57 -20.18 -17.41
CA THR A 556 -3.36 -19.96 -18.61
C THR A 556 -2.58 -19.01 -19.53
N ASN A 557 -2.38 -19.39 -20.79
CA ASN A 557 -1.82 -18.49 -21.80
C ASN A 557 -2.86 -17.42 -22.16
N VAL A 558 -2.56 -16.15 -21.90
CA VAL A 558 -3.42 -15.00 -22.24
C VAL A 558 -2.87 -14.17 -23.39
N GLY A 559 -1.65 -14.45 -23.82
CA GLY A 559 -1.02 -13.84 -24.99
C GLY A 559 -1.65 -14.30 -26.31
N ASP A 560 -1.28 -13.61 -27.39
CA ASP A 560 -1.86 -13.82 -28.75
C ASP A 560 -1.05 -14.85 -29.47
N ALA A 561 -0.72 -15.95 -29.27
CA ALA A 561 -0.01 -16.80 -30.20
C ALA A 561 -0.38 -18.29 -30.11
N SER A 562 -0.40 -18.92 -31.26
CA SER A 562 -0.27 -20.34 -31.42
C SER A 562 1.22 -20.72 -31.48
N GLY A 563 1.65 -21.73 -30.71
CA GLY A 563 3.03 -22.20 -30.72
C GLY A 563 4.00 -21.44 -29.81
N VAL A 564 3.47 -20.84 -28.74
CA VAL A 564 4.31 -20.14 -27.75
C VAL A 564 4.93 -21.14 -26.79
N VAL A 565 6.22 -21.00 -26.57
CA VAL A 565 6.99 -21.86 -25.67
C VAL A 565 7.57 -20.99 -24.55
N TYR A 566 7.43 -21.44 -23.31
CA TYR A 566 8.07 -20.88 -22.14
C TYR A 566 9.07 -21.88 -21.55
N ASP A 567 10.29 -21.43 -21.34
CA ASP A 567 11.29 -22.15 -20.54
C ASP A 567 11.27 -21.60 -19.10
N VAL A 568 11.72 -22.41 -18.12
CA VAL A 568 11.77 -21.98 -16.73
C VAL A 568 13.20 -21.82 -16.25
N LYS A 569 13.43 -20.78 -15.43
CA LYS A 569 14.66 -20.60 -14.63
C LYS A 569 14.30 -20.40 -13.16
N VAL A 570 15.17 -20.86 -12.25
CA VAL A 570 15.09 -20.57 -10.82
C VAL A 570 16.09 -19.47 -10.50
N VAL A 571 15.62 -18.39 -9.88
CA VAL A 571 16.45 -17.24 -9.53
C VAL A 571 16.44 -17.07 -8.01
N PRO A 572 17.50 -17.46 -7.29
CA PRO A 572 17.61 -17.23 -5.86
C PRO A 572 17.81 -15.74 -5.58
N THR A 573 17.25 -15.25 -4.48
CA THR A 573 17.46 -13.87 -4.02
C THR A 573 18.79 -13.74 -3.27
N ASP A 574 19.22 -14.83 -2.61
CA ASP A 574 20.51 -14.94 -1.91
C ASP A 574 21.21 -16.23 -2.34
N GLU A 575 22.33 -16.10 -3.03
CA GLU A 575 23.12 -17.25 -3.52
C GLU A 575 23.73 -18.10 -2.38
N ALA A 576 23.98 -17.50 -1.22
CA ALA A 576 24.52 -18.23 -0.07
C ALA A 576 23.47 -19.17 0.53
N ALA A 577 22.23 -18.73 0.63
CA ALA A 577 21.11 -19.52 1.11
C ALA A 577 20.64 -20.58 0.09
N ALA A 578 20.95 -20.40 -1.19
CA ALA A 578 20.58 -21.32 -2.27
C ALA A 578 21.21 -22.71 -2.16
N LYS A 579 22.22 -22.88 -1.31
CA LYS A 579 22.91 -24.18 -1.10
C LYS A 579 22.12 -25.15 -0.22
N ASP A 580 21.22 -24.62 0.60
CA ASP A 580 20.51 -25.39 1.61
C ASP A 580 19.06 -25.75 1.18
N VAL A 581 18.56 -25.09 0.13
CA VAL A 581 17.20 -25.28 -0.38
C VAL A 581 17.21 -25.44 -1.91
N ALA A 582 16.77 -26.58 -2.38
CA ALA A 582 16.60 -26.87 -3.80
C ALA A 582 15.16 -26.54 -4.26
N VAL A 583 15.05 -26.00 -5.46
CA VAL A 583 13.77 -25.71 -6.12
C VAL A 583 13.78 -26.35 -7.50
N ASP A 584 12.92 -27.33 -7.72
CA ASP A 584 12.76 -28.05 -8.97
C ASP A 584 11.41 -27.78 -9.60
N VAL A 585 11.36 -27.70 -10.94
CA VAL A 585 10.13 -27.43 -11.70
C VAL A 585 9.92 -28.50 -12.76
N SER A 586 8.77 -29.15 -12.75
CA SER A 586 8.44 -30.20 -13.71
C SER A 586 7.03 -30.01 -14.30
N PRO A 587 6.88 -30.01 -15.65
CA PRO A 587 7.94 -29.98 -16.65
C PRO A 587 8.72 -28.65 -16.65
N SER A 588 9.93 -28.66 -17.24
CA SER A 588 10.77 -27.44 -17.34
C SER A 588 10.45 -26.59 -18.59
N LYS A 589 9.48 -27.01 -19.39
CA LYS A 589 9.02 -26.32 -20.59
C LYS A 589 7.51 -26.42 -20.72
N LEU A 590 6.87 -25.29 -21.08
CA LEU A 590 5.43 -25.21 -21.36
C LEU A 590 5.21 -24.81 -22.83
N GLU A 591 4.47 -25.65 -23.59
CA GLU A 591 4.21 -25.42 -25.01
C GLU A 591 2.71 -25.20 -25.23
N PHE A 592 2.34 -23.97 -25.58
CA PHE A 592 0.94 -23.58 -25.80
C PHE A 592 0.63 -23.52 -27.29
N SER A 593 -0.44 -24.23 -27.69
CA SER A 593 -0.94 -24.25 -29.06
C SER A 593 -2.08 -23.25 -29.30
N ALA A 594 -2.66 -22.68 -28.23
CA ALA A 594 -3.80 -21.77 -28.33
C ALA A 594 -3.86 -20.76 -27.17
N LYS A 595 -4.50 -19.63 -27.42
CA LYS A 595 -4.92 -18.69 -26.39
C LYS A 595 -5.92 -19.36 -25.45
N ASN A 596 -5.86 -19.02 -24.16
CA ASN A 596 -6.65 -19.61 -23.07
C ASN A 596 -6.39 -21.09 -22.79
N GLN A 597 -5.38 -21.69 -23.42
CA GLN A 597 -4.94 -23.03 -23.03
C GLN A 597 -4.34 -23.02 -21.64
N LYS A 598 -4.64 -24.05 -20.86
CA LYS A 598 -4.13 -24.25 -19.51
C LYS A 598 -3.11 -25.39 -19.51
N ILE A 599 -1.98 -25.19 -18.85
CA ILE A 599 -0.96 -26.22 -18.64
C ILE A 599 -0.57 -26.24 -17.17
N SER A 600 -0.47 -27.45 -16.62
CA SER A 600 -0.09 -27.68 -15.23
C SER A 600 1.38 -28.03 -15.11
N PHE A 601 1.98 -27.66 -13.99
CA PHE A 601 3.33 -28.02 -13.58
C PHE A 601 3.40 -28.13 -12.06
N THR A 602 4.47 -28.74 -11.56
CA THR A 602 4.72 -28.85 -10.11
C THR A 602 6.05 -28.20 -9.77
N VAL A 603 6.07 -27.44 -8.70
CA VAL A 603 7.28 -26.90 -8.08
C VAL A 603 7.56 -27.69 -6.82
N THR A 604 8.69 -28.38 -6.75
CA THR A 604 9.14 -29.12 -5.58
C THR A 604 10.23 -28.32 -4.87
N VAL A 605 10.01 -28.02 -3.60
CA VAL A 605 10.97 -27.30 -2.77
C VAL A 605 11.42 -28.21 -1.64
N SER A 606 12.72 -28.46 -1.55
CA SER A 606 13.29 -29.39 -0.57
C SER A 606 14.60 -28.88 0.01
N GLY A 607 14.93 -29.29 1.24
CA GLY A 607 16.19 -28.88 1.86
C GLY A 607 16.17 -28.96 3.38
N VAL A 608 17.08 -28.19 3.99
CA VAL A 608 17.20 -27.99 5.45
C VAL A 608 17.49 -26.53 5.73
N VAL A 609 16.62 -25.85 6.47
CA VAL A 609 16.91 -24.47 6.96
C VAL A 609 17.37 -24.56 8.41
N ALA A 610 18.63 -24.20 8.68
CA ALA A 610 19.30 -24.54 9.93
C ALA A 610 18.81 -23.73 11.16
N GLY A 611 18.51 -22.43 10.99
CA GLY A 611 18.18 -21.50 12.09
C GLY A 611 16.69 -21.20 12.23
N LYS A 612 16.27 -20.80 13.43
CA LYS A 612 14.94 -20.21 13.65
C LYS A 612 14.89 -18.77 13.14
N GLY A 613 13.72 -18.33 12.63
CA GLY A 613 13.52 -16.99 12.07
C GLY A 613 14.26 -16.75 10.77
N MET A 614 14.81 -17.79 10.14
CA MET A 614 15.45 -17.66 8.84
C MET A 614 14.43 -17.68 7.71
N VAL A 615 14.72 -16.92 6.67
CA VAL A 615 13.90 -16.84 5.46
C VAL A 615 14.79 -17.08 4.25
N TYR A 616 14.43 -18.10 3.46
CA TYR A 616 14.98 -18.34 2.13
C TYR A 616 14.01 -17.79 1.09
N SER A 617 14.52 -17.09 0.10
CA SER A 617 13.71 -16.53 -0.99
C SER A 617 14.32 -16.84 -2.35
N ALA A 618 13.49 -17.31 -3.26
CA ALA A 618 13.80 -17.49 -4.66
C ALA A 618 12.59 -17.10 -5.52
N ALA A 619 12.72 -17.19 -6.82
CA ALA A 619 11.60 -17.14 -7.75
C ALA A 619 11.78 -18.17 -8.85
N ILE A 620 10.68 -18.82 -9.26
CA ILE A 620 10.61 -19.44 -10.57
C ILE A 620 10.18 -18.37 -11.59
N VAL A 621 10.78 -18.39 -12.75
CA VAL A 621 10.49 -17.43 -13.83
C VAL A 621 10.26 -18.21 -15.11
N TRP A 622 9.01 -18.27 -15.55
CA TRP A 622 8.67 -18.70 -16.90
C TRP A 622 8.97 -17.58 -17.88
N PHE A 623 9.74 -17.82 -18.91
CA PHE A 623 10.17 -16.77 -19.82
C PHE A 623 10.19 -17.23 -21.29
N ASN A 624 9.98 -16.29 -22.16
CA ASN A 624 10.21 -16.36 -23.59
C ASN A 624 10.82 -15.02 -24.06
N ASP A 625 10.86 -14.79 -25.37
CA ASP A 625 11.43 -13.55 -25.93
C ASP A 625 10.65 -12.27 -25.58
N GLU A 626 9.37 -12.39 -25.17
CA GLU A 626 8.46 -11.26 -24.96
C GLU A 626 8.05 -11.09 -23.49
N HIS A 627 7.95 -12.19 -22.72
CA HIS A 627 7.37 -12.19 -21.38
C HIS A 627 8.27 -12.86 -20.34
N GLU A 628 8.21 -12.35 -19.12
CA GLU A 628 8.72 -12.97 -17.91
C GLU A 628 7.61 -13.06 -16.86
N VAL A 629 7.25 -14.27 -16.46
CA VAL A 629 6.19 -14.57 -15.47
C VAL A 629 6.86 -15.08 -14.21
N ARG A 630 7.04 -14.17 -13.25
CA ARG A 630 7.82 -14.43 -12.04
C ARG A 630 6.92 -14.84 -10.88
N SER A 631 7.19 -15.99 -10.26
CA SER A 631 6.48 -16.52 -9.10
C SER A 631 7.44 -16.68 -7.91
N PRO A 632 7.32 -15.86 -6.84
CA PRO A 632 8.12 -15.99 -5.63
C PRO A 632 7.94 -17.35 -4.93
N VAL A 633 9.06 -17.87 -4.43
CA VAL A 633 9.13 -19.06 -3.58
C VAL A 633 9.82 -18.64 -2.28
N VAL A 634 9.14 -18.83 -1.15
CA VAL A 634 9.64 -18.41 0.17
C VAL A 634 9.55 -19.57 1.14
N VAL A 635 10.67 -19.92 1.77
CA VAL A 635 10.71 -20.89 2.88
C VAL A 635 11.14 -20.16 4.12
N TYR A 636 10.39 -20.32 5.21
CA TYR A 636 10.70 -19.67 6.47
C TYR A 636 10.54 -20.61 7.65
N THR A 637 11.31 -20.37 8.71
CA THR A 637 11.30 -21.16 9.93
C THR A 637 10.59 -20.43 11.07
N VAL A 638 9.77 -21.15 11.83
CA VAL A 638 9.05 -20.68 13.01
C VAL A 638 9.69 -21.20 14.30
#